data_da844f44da54d919e0a24f70fc798d10
#
_entry.id   da844f44da54d919e0a24f70fc798d10
#
_cell.length_a   1.000
_cell.length_b   1.000
_cell.length_c   1.000
_cell.angle_alpha   90.00
_cell.angle_beta   90.00
_cell.angle_gamma   90.00
#
_symmetry.space_group_name_H-M   'P 1'
#
loop_
_entity.id
_entity.type
_entity.pdbx_description
1 polymer ?
#
loop_
_entity_poly.entity_id
_entity_poly.type
_entity_poly.pdbx_seq_one_letter_code
_entity_poly.pdbx_strand_id
1 'polypeptide(L)'
;MKKFYISILALSAIITKAQSFEEVSQPALQNYFYSSSAVADFDNDGFQDIFFTGAIDSDGDTNVDVTSNDFYRNTNGNFSSIQNFGDNSVHLSAVKFIDFDNDGLLDVVTTGLSYNDIVNYQQYRWKNTGSAFTLLDNAPGKIYGGLDVFDFNHDGKQDYAINGTQYIANVGFSHDLDLYTNNLNGFQKTEAWLPGTQNGSFKIVDLNNDNELDAVVNGFNSDYEGTFNIYINENGTLVQKSQLPPVSDSKMAFADFNGDGFLDFVVTGQDENFDSYLAVFTNDGQGNFTESKFEGEGLSAGNVEVGDLNNDGYYDFVVMGDDDNYDGYTNIYLYNPQLQKFEKSQNSGLYNLGSGGTLALFDYDNDGNLDILANGFDWADPDLMPYTKLFRNTTTVSNQKPNAPTILTATENNNKINLSWSGASDDKTLEKSLQYELTVGSEVGKADIAKYIVTTKSWYLDKANLPSKIFWSVKAIDASKKYSDKSQEKEFSVLAVSDSKNEAVSTYPNPVKDVLNLKTASKIKSHKVYNLSGQVVNAKLISDKTIDFSRLEKGIYVVEIQLENGKKLTQKIIKN
;
A
#
# COMPACT_ATOMS: atom_id res chain seq x y z
N MET A 1 -28.02 67.88 12.37
CA MET A 1 -27.96 66.99 11.20
C MET A 1 -27.23 65.72 11.60
N LYS A 2 -27.95 64.63 11.86
CA LYS A 2 -27.37 63.34 12.16
C LYS A 2 -27.17 62.62 10.84
N LYS A 3 -25.87 62.28 10.52
CA LYS A 3 -25.51 61.47 9.34
C LYS A 3 -25.79 60.02 9.69
N PHE A 4 -26.74 59.39 9.01
CA PHE A 4 -26.96 57.95 9.01
C PHE A 4 -25.93 57.31 8.07
N TYR A 5 -25.05 56.46 8.57
CA TYR A 5 -24.22 55.55 7.76
C TYR A 5 -25.03 54.27 7.56
N ILE A 6 -25.44 54.04 6.32
CA ILE A 6 -26.00 52.77 5.90
C ILE A 6 -24.80 51.88 5.52
N SER A 7 -24.45 50.94 6.36
CA SER A 7 -23.50 49.88 5.97
C SER A 7 -24.28 48.87 5.10
N ILE A 8 -23.94 48.89 3.81
CA ILE A 8 -24.39 47.84 2.87
C ILE A 8 -23.50 46.62 3.16
N LEU A 9 -24.07 45.61 3.86
CA LEU A 9 -23.48 44.29 3.92
C LEU A 9 -23.66 43.67 2.52
N ALA A 10 -22.60 43.62 1.73
CA ALA A 10 -22.59 42.81 0.51
C ALA A 10 -22.61 41.33 0.94
N LEU A 11 -23.78 40.71 0.92
CA LEU A 11 -23.91 39.27 0.99
C LEU A 11 -23.42 38.72 -0.35
N SER A 12 -22.15 38.32 -0.42
CA SER A 12 -21.66 37.50 -1.52
C SER A 12 -22.35 36.15 -1.38
N ALA A 13 -23.39 35.91 -2.15
CA ALA A 13 -23.90 34.57 -2.35
C ALA A 13 -22.76 33.76 -2.99
N ILE A 14 -22.11 32.92 -2.22
CA ILE A 14 -21.26 31.88 -2.76
C ILE A 14 -22.23 30.93 -3.48
N ILE A 15 -22.31 31.06 -4.79
CA ILE A 15 -22.97 30.07 -5.63
C ILE A 15 -21.99 28.89 -5.61
N THR A 16 -22.19 27.93 -4.72
CA THR A 16 -21.60 26.61 -4.86
C THR A 16 -22.15 26.06 -6.19
N LYS A 17 -21.32 26.05 -7.22
CA LYS A 17 -21.66 25.31 -8.43
C LYS A 17 -21.78 23.87 -7.98
N ALA A 18 -22.94 23.27 -8.14
CA ALA A 18 -23.12 21.83 -7.95
C ALA A 18 -22.10 21.14 -8.86
N GLN A 19 -21.30 20.24 -8.29
CA GLN A 19 -20.42 19.39 -9.09
C GLN A 19 -21.31 18.52 -9.97
N SER A 20 -21.03 18.46 -11.27
CA SER A 20 -21.84 17.72 -12.22
C SER A 20 -21.00 16.78 -13.07
N PHE A 21 -21.61 15.62 -13.34
CA PHE A 21 -21.05 14.56 -14.16
C PHE A 21 -22.00 14.23 -15.29
N GLU A 22 -21.46 13.77 -16.40
CA GLU A 22 -22.22 13.29 -17.56
C GLU A 22 -21.87 11.83 -17.84
N GLU A 23 -22.90 10.98 -17.99
CA GLU A 23 -22.67 9.57 -18.35
C GLU A 23 -22.07 9.48 -19.75
N VAL A 24 -21.00 8.68 -19.89
CA VAL A 24 -20.31 8.41 -21.15
C VAL A 24 -20.54 6.96 -21.52
N SER A 25 -21.06 6.74 -22.74
CA SER A 25 -21.29 5.40 -23.25
C SER A 25 -19.98 4.69 -23.53
N GLN A 26 -19.76 3.57 -22.85
CA GLN A 26 -18.60 2.68 -23.05
C GLN A 26 -19.09 1.23 -23.32
N PRO A 27 -19.55 0.94 -24.55
CA PRO A 27 -20.22 -0.34 -24.83
C PRO A 27 -19.31 -1.57 -24.74
N ALA A 28 -18.01 -1.37 -24.63
CA ALA A 28 -17.07 -2.47 -24.40
C ALA A 28 -17.01 -2.94 -22.95
N LEU A 29 -17.37 -2.07 -21.99
CA LEU A 29 -17.37 -2.42 -20.57
C LEU A 29 -18.56 -3.35 -20.28
N GLN A 30 -18.26 -4.50 -19.69
CA GLN A 30 -19.27 -5.47 -19.26
C GLN A 30 -19.91 -5.04 -17.93
N ASN A 31 -21.11 -5.55 -17.67
CA ASN A 31 -21.76 -5.46 -16.37
C ASN A 31 -21.35 -6.64 -15.52
N TYR A 32 -20.81 -6.37 -14.31
CA TYR A 32 -20.28 -7.41 -13.44
C TYR A 32 -21.08 -7.50 -12.14
N PHE A 33 -21.28 -8.72 -11.67
CA PHE A 33 -21.74 -9.04 -10.32
C PHE A 33 -20.54 -9.19 -9.38
N TYR A 34 -20.65 -8.69 -8.17
CA TYR A 34 -19.65 -8.87 -7.08
C TYR A 34 -18.24 -8.58 -7.56
N SER A 35 -18.09 -7.41 -8.15
CA SER A 35 -16.89 -6.99 -8.84
C SER A 35 -15.89 -6.22 -7.98
N SER A 36 -14.67 -6.20 -8.47
CA SER A 36 -13.64 -5.24 -8.05
C SER A 36 -12.92 -4.71 -9.30
N SER A 37 -12.38 -3.50 -9.21
CA SER A 37 -11.58 -2.93 -10.29
C SER A 37 -10.28 -2.32 -9.76
N ALA A 38 -9.29 -2.28 -10.64
CA ALA A 38 -8.07 -1.53 -10.47
C ALA A 38 -7.81 -0.72 -11.74
N VAL A 39 -7.29 0.50 -11.56
CA VAL A 39 -7.02 1.44 -12.66
C VAL A 39 -5.55 1.84 -12.63
N ALA A 40 -4.87 1.73 -13.76
CA ALA A 40 -3.49 2.18 -13.95
C ALA A 40 -3.13 2.24 -15.45
N ASP A 41 -2.09 3.01 -15.78
CA ASP A 41 -1.46 3.01 -17.11
C ASP A 41 -0.50 1.79 -17.18
N PHE A 42 -0.99 0.65 -17.72
CA PHE A 42 -0.24 -0.61 -17.69
C PHE A 42 0.82 -0.72 -18.78
N ASP A 43 0.65 -0.02 -19.90
CA ASP A 43 1.57 -0.08 -21.04
C ASP A 43 2.37 1.22 -21.23
N ASN A 44 2.24 2.15 -20.26
CA ASN A 44 2.93 3.45 -20.20
C ASN A 44 2.64 4.32 -21.44
N ASP A 45 1.40 4.27 -21.98
CA ASP A 45 0.96 5.09 -23.13
C ASP A 45 0.39 6.45 -22.70
N GLY A 46 0.21 6.67 -21.37
CA GLY A 46 -0.29 7.89 -20.78
C GLY A 46 -1.80 7.92 -20.54
N PHE A 47 -2.53 6.85 -20.86
CA PHE A 47 -3.93 6.68 -20.52
C PHE A 47 -4.10 5.59 -19.47
N GLN A 48 -5.02 5.80 -18.55
CA GLN A 48 -5.29 4.81 -17.50
C GLN A 48 -6.24 3.72 -18.01
N ASP A 49 -5.84 2.48 -17.82
CA ASP A 49 -6.55 1.26 -18.20
C ASP A 49 -7.30 0.66 -17.01
N ILE A 50 -8.18 -0.32 -17.26
CA ILE A 50 -9.00 -0.93 -16.23
C ILE A 50 -8.81 -2.44 -16.23
N PHE A 51 -8.52 -3.01 -15.05
CA PHE A 51 -8.63 -4.42 -14.77
C PHE A 51 -9.88 -4.66 -13.93
N PHE A 52 -10.84 -5.46 -14.46
CA PHE A 52 -12.02 -5.89 -13.73
C PHE A 52 -11.90 -7.34 -13.29
N THR A 53 -12.43 -7.62 -12.10
CA THR A 53 -12.75 -8.96 -11.62
C THR A 53 -14.23 -9.02 -11.27
N GLY A 54 -14.89 -10.16 -11.49
CA GLY A 54 -16.30 -10.27 -11.15
C GLY A 54 -16.94 -11.52 -11.74
N ALA A 55 -18.25 -11.53 -11.77
CA ALA A 55 -19.03 -12.57 -12.42
C ALA A 55 -20.02 -11.97 -13.42
N ILE A 56 -20.43 -12.75 -14.38
CA ILE A 56 -21.36 -12.35 -15.45
C ILE A 56 -22.54 -13.31 -15.43
N ASP A 57 -23.74 -12.77 -15.63
CA ASP A 57 -24.91 -13.49 -16.04
C ASP A 57 -24.93 -13.49 -17.58
N SER A 58 -24.83 -14.64 -18.19
CA SER A 58 -24.72 -14.79 -19.64
C SER A 58 -26.05 -15.06 -20.32
N ASP A 59 -27.09 -15.45 -19.57
CA ASP A 59 -28.41 -15.81 -20.11
C ASP A 59 -29.56 -14.91 -19.64
N GLY A 60 -29.28 -13.99 -18.68
CA GLY A 60 -30.25 -13.00 -18.20
C GLY A 60 -31.24 -13.54 -17.17
N ASP A 61 -30.84 -14.59 -16.44
CA ASP A 61 -31.70 -15.21 -15.42
C ASP A 61 -31.40 -14.71 -13.99
N THR A 62 -30.52 -13.69 -13.86
CA THR A 62 -30.04 -13.07 -12.61
C THR A 62 -29.13 -13.95 -11.74
N ASN A 63 -28.75 -15.11 -12.23
CA ASN A 63 -27.75 -15.96 -11.58
C ASN A 63 -26.34 -15.70 -12.11
N VAL A 64 -25.36 -15.98 -11.28
CA VAL A 64 -23.96 -15.95 -11.71
C VAL A 64 -23.65 -17.21 -12.51
N ASP A 65 -23.41 -17.07 -13.81
CA ASP A 65 -23.06 -18.18 -14.70
C ASP A 65 -21.57 -18.47 -14.74
N VAL A 66 -20.78 -17.42 -14.81
CA VAL A 66 -19.34 -17.52 -15.02
C VAL A 66 -18.58 -16.40 -14.30
N THR A 67 -17.44 -16.74 -13.73
CA THR A 67 -16.49 -15.71 -13.28
C THR A 67 -15.77 -15.14 -14.48
N SER A 68 -15.59 -13.83 -14.50
CA SER A 68 -14.87 -13.14 -15.57
C SER A 68 -13.91 -12.10 -15.01
N ASN A 69 -12.66 -12.24 -15.37
CA ASN A 69 -11.69 -11.16 -15.22
C ASN A 69 -11.37 -10.64 -16.61
N ASP A 70 -11.48 -9.33 -16.79
CA ASP A 70 -11.28 -8.69 -18.06
C ASP A 70 -10.33 -7.51 -17.92
N PHE A 71 -9.48 -7.39 -18.91
CA PHE A 71 -8.58 -6.26 -19.01
C PHE A 71 -8.96 -5.38 -20.18
N TYR A 72 -9.19 -4.10 -19.88
CA TYR A 72 -9.60 -3.09 -20.84
C TYR A 72 -8.51 -2.06 -21.03
N ARG A 73 -8.00 -1.96 -22.27
CA ARG A 73 -7.11 -0.87 -22.66
C ARG A 73 -7.93 0.37 -22.97
N ASN A 74 -7.47 1.50 -22.47
CA ASN A 74 -7.94 2.82 -22.83
C ASN A 74 -7.12 3.37 -24.01
N THR A 75 -7.78 3.77 -25.05
CA THR A 75 -7.13 4.47 -26.17
C THR A 75 -7.85 5.79 -26.38
N ASN A 76 -7.27 6.86 -25.84
CA ASN A 76 -7.79 8.21 -25.97
C ASN A 76 -9.27 8.32 -25.55
N GLY A 77 -9.61 7.83 -24.35
CA GLY A 77 -10.94 7.87 -23.75
C GLY A 77 -11.89 6.75 -24.21
N ASN A 78 -11.42 5.78 -25.00
CA ASN A 78 -12.24 4.65 -25.47
C ASN A 78 -11.65 3.34 -24.97
N PHE A 79 -12.47 2.57 -24.25
CA PHE A 79 -12.06 1.28 -23.72
C PHE A 79 -12.31 0.15 -24.73
N SER A 80 -11.40 -0.81 -24.78
CA SER A 80 -11.53 -2.04 -25.54
C SER A 80 -11.01 -3.22 -24.71
N SER A 81 -11.77 -4.33 -24.65
CA SER A 81 -11.30 -5.56 -24.02
C SER A 81 -10.14 -6.13 -24.84
N ILE A 82 -8.99 -6.34 -24.18
CA ILE A 82 -7.81 -6.90 -24.82
C ILE A 82 -7.45 -8.29 -24.29
N GLN A 83 -7.94 -8.65 -23.10
CA GLN A 83 -7.72 -9.96 -22.52
C GLN A 83 -8.85 -10.33 -21.56
N ASN A 84 -9.36 -11.57 -21.71
CA ASN A 84 -10.18 -12.27 -20.74
C ASN A 84 -9.36 -13.42 -20.15
N PHE A 85 -9.49 -13.66 -18.85
CA PHE A 85 -8.63 -14.60 -18.13
C PHE A 85 -9.26 -15.99 -17.96
N GLY A 86 -10.48 -16.20 -18.48
CA GLY A 86 -11.16 -17.51 -18.52
C GLY A 86 -11.24 -18.18 -17.16
N ASP A 87 -10.84 -19.43 -17.09
CA ASP A 87 -10.91 -20.27 -15.87
C ASP A 87 -10.08 -19.74 -14.68
N ASN A 88 -9.20 -18.78 -14.89
CA ASN A 88 -8.41 -18.16 -13.84
C ASN A 88 -9.03 -16.83 -13.35
N SER A 89 -10.35 -16.72 -13.44
CA SER A 89 -11.13 -15.57 -13.00
C SER A 89 -11.67 -15.74 -11.58
N VAL A 90 -11.95 -14.63 -10.91
CA VAL A 90 -12.50 -14.58 -9.55
C VAL A 90 -13.60 -13.52 -9.43
N HIS A 91 -14.55 -13.74 -8.50
CA HIS A 91 -15.55 -12.78 -8.05
C HIS A 91 -15.58 -12.73 -6.50
N LEU A 92 -16.42 -11.88 -5.89
CA LEU A 92 -16.33 -11.55 -4.45
C LEU A 92 -14.88 -11.21 -4.07
N SER A 93 -14.26 -10.37 -4.85
CA SER A 93 -12.84 -10.31 -5.09
C SER A 93 -12.23 -8.97 -4.69
N ALA A 94 -10.90 -8.97 -4.65
CA ALA A 94 -10.09 -7.76 -4.66
C ALA A 94 -9.01 -7.89 -5.73
N VAL A 95 -8.65 -6.76 -6.35
CA VAL A 95 -7.59 -6.64 -7.36
C VAL A 95 -6.72 -5.43 -7.10
N LYS A 96 -5.40 -5.55 -7.30
CA LYS A 96 -4.44 -4.45 -7.24
C LYS A 96 -3.35 -4.62 -8.29
N PHE A 97 -2.86 -3.50 -8.79
CA PHE A 97 -1.62 -3.43 -9.55
C PHE A 97 -0.42 -3.42 -8.59
N ILE A 98 0.67 -4.05 -9.01
CA ILE A 98 1.90 -4.22 -8.27
C ILE A 98 3.05 -4.44 -9.26
N ASP A 99 4.23 -3.87 -9.05
CA ASP A 99 5.43 -4.16 -9.85
C ASP A 99 6.27 -5.21 -9.08
N PHE A 100 6.11 -6.50 -9.42
CA PHE A 100 6.73 -7.60 -8.66
C PHE A 100 8.26 -7.61 -8.73
N ASP A 101 8.81 -7.24 -9.87
CA ASP A 101 10.24 -7.39 -10.14
C ASP A 101 10.94 -6.07 -10.45
N ASN A 102 10.23 -4.96 -10.22
CA ASN A 102 10.72 -3.60 -10.44
C ASN A 102 11.19 -3.38 -11.88
N ASP A 103 10.50 -3.97 -12.88
CA ASP A 103 10.81 -3.76 -14.29
C ASP A 103 10.13 -2.51 -14.88
N GLY A 104 9.26 -1.86 -14.09
CA GLY A 104 8.51 -0.66 -14.46
C GLY A 104 7.19 -0.92 -15.16
N LEU A 105 6.82 -2.19 -15.37
CA LEU A 105 5.50 -2.61 -15.84
C LEU A 105 4.66 -3.06 -14.65
N LEU A 106 3.42 -2.60 -14.58
CA LEU A 106 2.52 -2.96 -13.50
C LEU A 106 1.94 -4.35 -13.74
N ASP A 107 2.28 -5.28 -12.86
CA ASP A 107 1.70 -6.62 -12.74
C ASP A 107 0.37 -6.57 -12.00
N VAL A 108 -0.30 -7.71 -11.82
CA VAL A 108 -1.61 -7.77 -11.13
C VAL A 108 -1.65 -8.91 -10.11
N VAL A 109 -2.23 -8.62 -8.95
CA VAL A 109 -2.70 -9.61 -7.98
C VAL A 109 -4.21 -9.56 -7.90
N THR A 110 -4.86 -10.72 -7.96
CA THR A 110 -6.30 -10.89 -7.70
C THR A 110 -6.51 -11.90 -6.58
N THR A 111 -7.55 -11.74 -5.78
CA THR A 111 -8.01 -12.73 -4.80
C THR A 111 -9.53 -12.79 -4.81
N GLY A 112 -10.12 -13.97 -4.59
CA GLY A 112 -11.56 -14.14 -4.62
C GLY A 112 -12.00 -15.59 -4.72
N LEU A 113 -13.22 -15.78 -5.19
CA LEU A 113 -13.84 -17.07 -5.43
C LEU A 113 -13.80 -17.41 -6.94
N SER A 114 -13.18 -18.52 -7.30
CA SER A 114 -13.17 -19.05 -8.65
C SER A 114 -14.24 -20.14 -8.81
N TYR A 115 -14.93 -20.13 -9.96
CA TYR A 115 -15.95 -21.11 -10.31
C TYR A 115 -15.45 -21.97 -11.49
N ASN A 116 -14.75 -23.06 -11.18
CA ASN A 116 -14.35 -24.07 -12.17
C ASN A 116 -14.85 -25.43 -11.70
N ASP A 117 -16.13 -25.71 -11.88
CA ASP A 117 -16.81 -26.95 -11.42
C ASP A 117 -16.78 -27.18 -9.89
N ILE A 118 -15.89 -26.49 -9.15
CA ILE A 118 -15.73 -26.56 -7.71
C ILE A 118 -15.48 -25.15 -7.18
N VAL A 119 -16.22 -24.75 -6.16
CA VAL A 119 -16.00 -23.50 -5.39
C VAL A 119 -14.59 -23.52 -4.81
N ASN A 120 -13.75 -22.60 -5.23
CA ASN A 120 -12.35 -22.55 -4.85
C ASN A 120 -11.89 -21.13 -4.51
N TYR A 121 -11.33 -20.94 -3.31
CA TYR A 121 -10.74 -19.67 -2.87
C TYR A 121 -9.37 -19.52 -3.51
N GLN A 122 -9.21 -18.61 -4.45
CA GLN A 122 -7.99 -18.44 -5.24
C GLN A 122 -7.44 -17.03 -5.19
N GLN A 123 -6.14 -16.93 -5.25
CA GLN A 123 -5.44 -15.74 -5.69
C GLN A 123 -4.60 -16.08 -6.91
N TYR A 124 -4.50 -15.13 -7.84
CA TYR A 124 -3.67 -15.25 -9.02
C TYR A 124 -2.71 -14.07 -9.10
N ARG A 125 -1.46 -14.35 -9.49
CA ARG A 125 -0.46 -13.34 -9.79
C ARG A 125 -0.16 -13.37 -11.29
N TRP A 126 -0.30 -12.21 -11.92
CA TRP A 126 -0.20 -12.05 -13.35
C TRP A 126 0.96 -11.14 -13.69
N LYS A 127 1.92 -11.63 -14.49
CA LYS A 127 3.05 -10.86 -14.97
C LYS A 127 2.65 -10.07 -16.21
N ASN A 128 2.89 -8.76 -16.19
CA ASN A 128 2.77 -7.88 -17.34
C ASN A 128 3.94 -8.10 -18.31
N THR A 129 3.62 -8.27 -19.61
CA THR A 129 4.61 -8.45 -20.67
C THR A 129 4.74 -7.21 -21.60
N GLY A 130 4.13 -6.08 -21.19
CA GLY A 130 4.03 -4.84 -21.97
C GLY A 130 2.88 -4.81 -23.00
N SER A 131 2.23 -5.93 -23.25
CA SER A 131 1.10 -6.01 -24.19
C SER A 131 -0.05 -6.91 -23.73
N ALA A 132 0.18 -7.75 -22.73
CA ALA A 132 -0.75 -8.69 -22.15
C ALA A 132 -0.24 -9.16 -20.79
N PHE A 133 -1.09 -9.90 -20.07
CA PHE A 133 -0.72 -10.54 -18.81
C PHE A 133 -0.56 -12.05 -19.01
N THR A 134 0.44 -12.64 -18.36
CA THR A 134 0.65 -14.08 -18.27
C THR A 134 0.58 -14.54 -16.83
N LEU A 135 -0.07 -15.70 -16.58
CA LEU A 135 -0.14 -16.26 -15.24
C LEU A 135 1.27 -16.59 -14.75
N LEU A 136 1.67 -15.96 -13.66
CA LEU A 136 2.93 -16.27 -12.96
C LEU A 136 2.74 -17.50 -12.07
N ASP A 137 1.77 -17.45 -11.17
CA ASP A 137 1.37 -18.55 -10.28
C ASP A 137 0.00 -18.29 -9.63
N ASN A 138 -0.44 -19.23 -8.81
CA ASN A 138 -1.64 -19.10 -7.99
C ASN A 138 -1.40 -19.68 -6.58
N ALA A 139 -2.24 -19.28 -5.64
CA ALA A 139 -2.24 -19.79 -4.27
C ALA A 139 -3.66 -19.70 -3.67
N PRO A 140 -3.91 -20.29 -2.49
CA PRO A 140 -5.17 -20.07 -1.79
C PRO A 140 -5.47 -18.59 -1.57
N GLY A 141 -6.68 -18.16 -1.90
CA GLY A 141 -7.16 -16.79 -1.80
C GLY A 141 -8.23 -16.60 -0.73
N LYS A 142 -8.81 -15.40 -0.69
CA LYS A 142 -9.86 -15.01 0.27
C LYS A 142 -10.96 -14.23 -0.40
N ILE A 143 -12.14 -14.22 0.21
CA ILE A 143 -13.33 -13.45 -0.18
C ILE A 143 -13.78 -12.54 0.95
N TYR A 144 -14.70 -11.62 0.66
CA TYR A 144 -15.31 -10.71 1.65
C TYR A 144 -14.28 -9.91 2.45
N GLY A 145 -13.24 -9.44 1.79
CA GLY A 145 -12.19 -8.65 2.41
C GLY A 145 -11.53 -7.70 1.43
N GLY A 146 -10.23 -7.55 1.54
CA GLY A 146 -9.44 -6.64 0.73
C GLY A 146 -8.05 -7.15 0.39
N LEU A 147 -7.38 -6.38 -0.44
CA LEU A 147 -5.99 -6.53 -0.84
C LEU A 147 -5.32 -5.17 -0.80
N ASP A 148 -4.14 -5.07 -0.20
CA ASP A 148 -3.34 -3.86 -0.19
C ASP A 148 -1.89 -4.16 -0.55
N VAL A 149 -1.20 -3.18 -1.17
CA VAL A 149 0.18 -3.30 -1.69
C VAL A 149 1.05 -2.23 -1.06
N PHE A 150 2.22 -2.61 -0.56
CA PHE A 150 3.15 -1.75 0.17
C PHE A 150 4.56 -2.40 0.20
N ASP A 151 5.56 -1.71 0.69
CA ASP A 151 6.89 -2.26 1.01
C ASP A 151 7.03 -2.32 2.53
N PHE A 152 6.69 -3.46 3.13
CA PHE A 152 6.64 -3.60 4.59
C PHE A 152 8.02 -3.66 5.25
N ASN A 153 9.00 -4.21 4.54
CA ASN A 153 10.33 -4.43 5.07
C ASN A 153 11.38 -3.42 4.56
N HIS A 154 10.92 -2.42 3.78
CA HIS A 154 11.77 -1.38 3.19
C HIS A 154 12.93 -1.90 2.33
N ASP A 155 12.75 -3.06 1.69
CA ASP A 155 13.77 -3.65 0.81
C ASP A 155 13.69 -3.13 -0.64
N GLY A 156 12.71 -2.27 -0.93
CA GLY A 156 12.46 -1.66 -2.22
C GLY A 156 11.52 -2.46 -3.11
N LYS A 157 11.08 -3.63 -2.69
CA LYS A 157 10.13 -4.45 -3.41
C LYS A 157 8.75 -4.32 -2.80
N GLN A 158 7.76 -4.33 -3.67
CA GLN A 158 6.37 -4.29 -3.21
C GLN A 158 5.95 -5.66 -2.65
N ASP A 159 5.48 -5.63 -1.41
CA ASP A 159 4.79 -6.71 -0.71
C ASP A 159 3.28 -6.52 -0.87
N TYR A 160 2.49 -7.50 -0.46
CA TYR A 160 1.04 -7.32 -0.37
C TYR A 160 0.45 -8.11 0.79
N ALA A 161 -0.72 -7.69 1.24
CA ALA A 161 -1.51 -8.43 2.22
C ALA A 161 -2.93 -8.71 1.70
N ILE A 162 -3.52 -9.81 2.16
CA ILE A 162 -4.91 -10.16 1.90
C ILE A 162 -5.64 -10.41 3.22
N ASN A 163 -6.79 -9.74 3.35
CA ASN A 163 -7.76 -9.94 4.42
C ASN A 163 -9.01 -10.65 3.86
N GLY A 164 -9.78 -11.30 4.72
CA GLY A 164 -11.05 -11.92 4.36
C GLY A 164 -11.17 -13.36 4.79
N THR A 165 -12.19 -14.03 4.26
CA THR A 165 -12.58 -15.40 4.62
C THR A 165 -12.02 -16.42 3.65
N GLN A 166 -11.50 -17.51 4.17
CA GLN A 166 -11.12 -18.72 3.44
C GLN A 166 -11.69 -19.95 4.15
N TYR A 167 -12.21 -20.92 3.38
CA TYR A 167 -12.54 -22.23 3.92
C TYR A 167 -11.34 -23.17 3.82
N ILE A 168 -10.92 -23.70 4.96
CA ILE A 168 -9.82 -24.67 5.05
C ILE A 168 -10.41 -26.05 5.39
N ALA A 169 -10.16 -27.05 4.54
CA ALA A 169 -10.68 -28.41 4.74
C ALA A 169 -10.25 -28.97 6.11
N ASN A 170 -11.22 -29.54 6.85
CA ASN A 170 -11.08 -30.08 8.21
C ASN A 170 -10.78 -29.06 9.32
N VAL A 171 -10.71 -27.77 9.02
CA VAL A 171 -10.54 -26.67 9.99
C VAL A 171 -11.80 -25.82 10.07
N GLY A 172 -12.40 -25.47 8.93
CA GLY A 172 -13.53 -24.56 8.80
C GLY A 172 -13.13 -23.23 8.19
N PHE A 173 -13.91 -22.18 8.47
CA PHE A 173 -13.61 -20.83 8.01
C PHE A 173 -12.47 -20.21 8.84
N SER A 174 -11.54 -19.56 8.16
CA SER A 174 -10.46 -18.76 8.73
C SER A 174 -10.62 -17.32 8.26
N HIS A 175 -10.39 -16.36 9.16
CA HIS A 175 -10.50 -14.92 8.93
C HIS A 175 -9.18 -14.25 9.31
N ASP A 176 -8.10 -14.60 8.62
CA ASP A 176 -6.78 -14.09 8.92
C ASP A 176 -6.42 -12.93 7.98
N LEU A 177 -5.56 -12.04 8.41
CA LEU A 177 -4.85 -11.12 7.54
C LEU A 177 -3.45 -11.69 7.30
N ASP A 178 -3.18 -12.09 6.05
CA ASP A 178 -1.93 -12.71 5.64
C ASP A 178 -1.03 -11.72 4.91
N LEU A 179 0.23 -11.67 5.28
CA LEU A 179 1.26 -10.89 4.59
C LEU A 179 2.03 -11.78 3.60
N TYR A 180 2.25 -11.29 2.40
CA TYR A 180 3.09 -11.90 1.36
C TYR A 180 4.28 -10.99 1.09
N THR A 181 5.44 -11.32 1.64
CA THR A 181 6.68 -10.58 1.40
C THR A 181 7.34 -11.03 0.11
N ASN A 182 7.71 -10.08 -0.73
CA ASN A 182 8.40 -10.30 -1.98
C ASN A 182 9.92 -10.40 -1.75
N ASN A 183 10.52 -11.50 -2.13
CA ASN A 183 11.95 -11.73 -1.97
C ASN A 183 12.58 -12.34 -3.23
N LEU A 184 13.87 -12.61 -3.22
CA LEU A 184 14.60 -13.18 -4.37
C LEU A 184 14.05 -14.52 -4.89
N ASN A 185 13.24 -15.24 -4.08
CA ASN A 185 12.65 -16.53 -4.40
C ASN A 185 11.15 -16.44 -4.71
N GLY A 186 10.60 -15.24 -4.86
CA GLY A 186 9.17 -14.98 -5.01
C GLY A 186 8.50 -14.62 -3.68
N PHE A 187 7.17 -14.69 -3.63
CA PHE A 187 6.40 -14.31 -2.46
C PHE A 187 6.45 -15.36 -1.35
N GLN A 188 6.78 -14.92 -0.15
CA GLN A 188 6.75 -15.74 1.06
C GLN A 188 5.58 -15.31 1.94
N LYS A 189 4.65 -16.25 2.20
CA LYS A 189 3.50 -16.02 3.06
C LYS A 189 3.89 -16.04 4.53
N THR A 190 3.42 -15.05 5.28
CA THR A 190 3.34 -15.03 6.75
C THR A 190 1.87 -15.13 7.13
N GLU A 191 1.46 -16.29 7.66
CA GLU A 191 0.07 -16.52 8.03
C GLU A 191 -0.29 -15.80 9.34
N ALA A 192 -1.56 -15.36 9.44
CA ALA A 192 -2.10 -14.70 10.63
C ALA A 192 -1.20 -13.54 11.13
N TRP A 193 -0.70 -12.73 10.19
CA TRP A 193 0.17 -11.60 10.49
C TRP A 193 -0.50 -10.60 11.45
N LEU A 194 -1.77 -10.29 11.21
CA LEU A 194 -2.67 -9.55 12.10
C LEU A 194 -3.98 -10.32 12.25
N PRO A 195 -4.77 -10.06 13.31
CA PRO A 195 -6.15 -10.51 13.35
C PRO A 195 -6.89 -10.01 12.12
N GLY A 196 -7.35 -10.92 11.29
CA GLY A 196 -8.12 -10.59 10.10
C GLY A 196 -9.61 -10.52 10.38
N THR A 197 -10.34 -10.06 9.39
CA THR A 197 -11.79 -9.88 9.46
C THR A 197 -12.45 -10.34 8.17
N GLN A 198 -13.73 -10.65 8.23
CA GLN A 198 -14.59 -10.83 7.07
C GLN A 198 -15.56 -9.64 6.94
N ASN A 199 -16.08 -9.43 5.75
CA ASN A 199 -16.99 -8.32 5.45
C ASN A 199 -16.45 -6.99 5.98
N GLY A 200 -15.17 -6.75 5.72
CA GLY A 200 -14.50 -5.56 6.18
C GLY A 200 -13.40 -5.11 5.23
N SER A 201 -12.69 -4.12 5.66
CA SER A 201 -11.59 -3.55 4.92
C SER A 201 -10.36 -3.37 5.80
N PHE A 202 -9.21 -3.20 5.18
CA PHE A 202 -7.98 -2.85 5.87
C PHE A 202 -7.13 -1.91 5.02
N LYS A 203 -6.23 -1.21 5.66
CA LYS A 203 -5.22 -0.38 5.01
C LYS A 203 -3.90 -0.46 5.78
N ILE A 204 -2.81 -0.58 5.03
CA ILE A 204 -1.45 -0.51 5.56
C ILE A 204 -0.84 0.80 5.08
N VAL A 205 -0.56 1.70 6.02
CA VAL A 205 -0.16 3.07 5.71
C VAL A 205 0.50 3.73 6.92
N ASP A 206 1.40 4.69 6.71
CA ASP A 206 2.03 5.49 7.77
C ASP A 206 1.01 6.53 8.29
N LEU A 207 0.47 6.33 9.50
CA LEU A 207 -0.54 7.19 10.12
C LEU A 207 0.06 8.32 10.98
N ASN A 208 1.33 8.19 11.38
CA ASN A 208 1.98 9.11 12.32
C ASN A 208 3.18 9.84 11.69
N ASN A 209 3.46 9.61 10.42
CA ASN A 209 4.55 10.20 9.63
C ASN A 209 5.96 9.84 10.17
N ASP A 210 6.12 8.63 10.72
CA ASP A 210 7.42 8.13 11.20
C ASP A 210 8.17 7.26 10.17
N ASN A 211 7.58 7.05 9.00
CA ASN A 211 8.01 6.20 7.88
C ASN A 211 7.99 4.70 8.19
N GLU A 212 7.33 4.27 9.25
CA GLU A 212 6.97 2.87 9.48
C GLU A 212 5.50 2.67 9.10
N LEU A 213 5.16 1.52 8.56
CA LEU A 213 3.78 1.27 8.13
C LEU A 213 2.93 0.76 9.29
N ASP A 214 1.83 1.46 9.54
CA ASP A 214 0.79 1.16 10.50
C ASP A 214 -0.35 0.36 9.85
N ALA A 215 -1.37 -0.03 10.59
CA ALA A 215 -2.52 -0.73 10.04
C ALA A 215 -3.86 -0.26 10.63
N VAL A 216 -4.85 -0.19 9.75
CA VAL A 216 -6.27 -0.01 10.11
C VAL A 216 -7.02 -1.24 9.64
N VAL A 217 -7.77 -1.92 10.52
CA VAL A 217 -8.50 -3.16 10.20
C VAL A 217 -9.88 -3.12 10.81
N ASN A 218 -10.92 -3.33 9.99
CA ASN A 218 -12.30 -3.42 10.46
C ASN A 218 -13.05 -4.61 9.84
N GLY A 219 -14.26 -4.89 10.35
CA GLY A 219 -15.12 -5.99 9.92
C GLY A 219 -15.46 -6.95 11.05
N PHE A 220 -16.00 -8.12 10.73
CA PHE A 220 -16.28 -9.17 11.72
C PHE A 220 -15.04 -10.05 11.98
N ASN A 221 -14.72 -10.27 13.25
CA ASN A 221 -13.69 -11.20 13.68
C ASN A 221 -14.16 -12.67 13.55
N SER A 222 -13.34 -13.64 13.99
CA SER A 222 -13.65 -15.06 13.97
C SER A 222 -14.86 -15.47 14.84
N ASP A 223 -15.23 -14.67 15.81
CA ASP A 223 -16.37 -14.87 16.68
C ASP A 223 -17.63 -14.16 16.18
N TYR A 224 -17.57 -13.58 14.97
CA TYR A 224 -18.63 -12.76 14.36
C TYR A 224 -18.97 -11.50 15.16
N GLU A 225 -18.00 -10.98 15.92
CA GLU A 225 -18.12 -9.69 16.58
C GLU A 225 -17.53 -8.60 15.69
N GLY A 226 -18.21 -7.47 15.59
CA GLY A 226 -17.72 -6.30 14.86
C GLY A 226 -16.45 -5.74 15.53
N THR A 227 -15.43 -5.43 14.73
CA THR A 227 -14.17 -4.83 15.21
C THR A 227 -13.75 -3.69 14.32
N PHE A 228 -13.03 -2.72 14.90
CA PHE A 228 -12.38 -1.65 14.17
C PHE A 228 -11.12 -1.23 14.93
N ASN A 229 -9.98 -1.71 14.51
CA ASN A 229 -8.73 -1.60 15.25
C ASN A 229 -7.69 -0.77 14.49
N ILE A 230 -6.99 0.08 15.24
CA ILE A 230 -5.83 0.85 14.78
C ILE A 230 -4.58 0.22 15.41
N TYR A 231 -3.61 -0.13 14.58
CA TYR A 231 -2.31 -0.64 15.00
C TYR A 231 -1.23 0.34 14.58
N ILE A 232 -0.35 0.70 15.52
CA ILE A 232 0.82 1.53 15.27
C ILE A 232 2.07 0.64 15.30
N ASN A 233 2.97 0.86 14.35
CA ASN A 233 4.23 0.13 14.25
C ASN A 233 5.23 0.68 15.27
N GLU A 234 5.51 -0.10 16.30
CA GLU A 234 6.51 0.21 17.31
C GLU A 234 7.75 -0.67 17.08
N ASN A 235 8.77 -0.12 16.40
CA ASN A 235 10.05 -0.81 16.13
C ASN A 235 9.90 -2.16 15.36
N GLY A 236 9.07 -2.18 14.34
CA GLY A 236 8.85 -3.36 13.48
C GLY A 236 7.76 -4.31 14.00
N THR A 237 7.01 -3.91 15.02
CA THR A 237 5.88 -4.67 15.57
C THR A 237 4.62 -3.82 15.56
N LEU A 238 3.56 -4.31 14.94
CA LEU A 238 2.25 -3.67 14.95
C LEU A 238 1.55 -3.90 16.30
N VAL A 239 1.35 -2.83 17.06
CA VAL A 239 0.75 -2.82 18.39
C VAL A 239 -0.61 -2.13 18.32
N GLN A 240 -1.66 -2.78 18.80
CA GLN A 240 -3.00 -2.18 18.84
C GLN A 240 -2.99 -0.94 19.73
N LYS A 241 -3.28 0.22 19.13
CA LYS A 241 -3.27 1.53 19.78
C LYS A 241 -4.64 1.94 20.28
N SER A 242 -5.65 1.81 19.43
CA SER A 242 -7.03 2.20 19.73
C SER A 242 -8.02 1.27 19.04
N GLN A 243 -9.25 1.33 19.51
CA GLN A 243 -10.40 0.67 18.90
C GLN A 243 -11.48 1.74 18.66
N LEU A 244 -12.00 1.76 17.45
CA LEU A 244 -13.08 2.64 17.02
C LEU A 244 -14.44 1.90 17.09
N PRO A 245 -15.58 2.62 16.96
CA PRO A 245 -16.89 1.97 16.84
C PRO A 245 -16.88 0.92 15.72
N PRO A 246 -17.36 -0.30 15.96
CA PRO A 246 -17.32 -1.36 14.97
C PRO A 246 -18.07 -1.00 13.68
N VAL A 247 -17.45 -1.31 12.53
CA VAL A 247 -18.09 -1.16 11.20
C VAL A 247 -17.79 -2.41 10.39
N SER A 248 -18.83 -3.00 9.81
CA SER A 248 -18.74 -4.17 8.93
C SER A 248 -19.33 -3.87 7.54
N ASP A 249 -19.27 -4.84 6.62
CA ASP A 249 -19.63 -4.65 5.21
C ASP A 249 -19.09 -3.33 4.64
N SER A 250 -17.83 -3.07 4.94
CA SER A 250 -17.22 -1.75 4.91
C SER A 250 -16.14 -1.58 3.85
N LYS A 251 -15.99 -0.33 3.41
CA LYS A 251 -14.84 0.15 2.65
C LYS A 251 -14.32 1.45 3.26
N MET A 252 -13.00 1.66 3.12
CA MET A 252 -12.32 2.86 3.60
C MET A 252 -11.50 3.49 2.49
N ALA A 253 -11.43 4.82 2.49
CA ALA A 253 -10.52 5.59 1.65
C ALA A 253 -9.80 6.64 2.50
N PHE A 254 -8.52 6.89 2.20
CA PHE A 254 -7.61 7.68 3.02
C PHE A 254 -7.14 8.94 2.28
N ALA A 255 -7.20 10.08 2.96
CA ALA A 255 -6.65 11.35 2.50
C ALA A 255 -6.43 12.30 3.69
N ASP A 256 -5.62 13.33 3.52
CA ASP A 256 -5.52 14.46 4.46
C ASP A 256 -6.66 15.44 4.17
N PHE A 257 -7.83 15.23 4.79
CA PHE A 257 -9.03 16.02 4.52
C PHE A 257 -8.95 17.43 5.12
N ASN A 258 -8.29 17.57 6.26
CA ASN A 258 -8.24 18.82 7.00
C ASN A 258 -6.99 19.67 6.67
N GLY A 259 -6.05 19.15 5.90
CA GLY A 259 -4.82 19.84 5.49
C GLY A 259 -3.79 19.96 6.59
N ASP A 260 -3.78 19.05 7.59
CA ASP A 260 -2.82 19.07 8.69
C ASP A 260 -1.56 18.25 8.42
N GLY A 261 -1.58 17.38 7.40
CA GLY A 261 -0.48 16.55 6.93
C GLY A 261 -0.49 15.13 7.49
N PHE A 262 -1.53 14.74 8.23
CA PHE A 262 -1.76 13.34 8.64
C PHE A 262 -2.90 12.75 7.83
N LEU A 263 -2.84 11.45 7.57
CA LEU A 263 -3.92 10.77 6.86
C LEU A 263 -5.13 10.57 7.76
N ASP A 264 -6.24 11.15 7.34
CA ASP A 264 -7.58 10.87 7.79
C ASP A 264 -8.19 9.73 6.96
N PHE A 265 -9.37 9.25 7.30
CA PHE A 265 -10.09 8.33 6.43
C PHE A 265 -11.61 8.51 6.51
N VAL A 266 -12.29 8.17 5.43
CA VAL A 266 -13.72 7.99 5.37
C VAL A 266 -14.03 6.50 5.36
N VAL A 267 -15.08 6.07 6.05
CA VAL A 267 -15.56 4.69 6.07
C VAL A 267 -17.06 4.68 5.81
N THR A 268 -17.48 3.75 4.96
CA THR A 268 -18.88 3.38 4.73
C THR A 268 -19.08 1.91 5.11
N GLY A 269 -20.29 1.51 5.54
CA GLY A 269 -20.58 0.13 5.94
C GLY A 269 -21.82 0.03 6.82
N GLN A 270 -21.82 -0.90 7.77
CA GLN A 270 -22.87 -1.10 8.77
C GLN A 270 -22.30 -1.01 10.18
N ASP A 271 -23.01 -0.34 11.09
CA ASP A 271 -22.63 -0.26 12.50
C ASP A 271 -23.02 -1.56 13.27
N GLU A 272 -22.84 -1.56 14.59
CA GLU A 272 -23.13 -2.71 15.45
C GLU A 272 -24.62 -3.11 15.49
N ASN A 273 -25.53 -2.24 15.07
CA ASN A 273 -26.97 -2.50 14.97
C ASN A 273 -27.38 -2.95 13.56
N PHE A 274 -26.42 -3.08 12.64
CA PHE A 274 -26.61 -3.30 11.20
C PHE A 274 -27.31 -2.13 10.48
N ASP A 275 -27.30 -0.92 11.08
CA ASP A 275 -27.75 0.29 10.42
C ASP A 275 -26.64 0.81 9.48
N SER A 276 -27.03 1.36 8.33
CA SER A 276 -26.10 1.92 7.35
C SER A 276 -25.27 3.04 7.94
N TYR A 277 -23.96 3.01 7.70
CA TYR A 277 -22.99 3.87 8.36
C TYR A 277 -22.13 4.64 7.37
N LEU A 278 -21.87 5.91 7.66
CA LEU A 278 -20.90 6.75 6.96
C LEU A 278 -20.27 7.72 7.94
N ALA A 279 -18.96 7.73 8.04
CA ALA A 279 -18.23 8.68 8.89
C ALA A 279 -16.86 9.02 8.32
N VAL A 280 -16.37 10.21 8.65
CA VAL A 280 -14.98 10.63 8.50
C VAL A 280 -14.31 10.58 9.87
N PHE A 281 -13.12 10.02 9.91
CA PHE A 281 -12.26 9.95 11.09
C PHE A 281 -11.02 10.81 10.86
N THR A 282 -10.88 11.90 11.63
CA THR A 282 -9.72 12.78 11.58
C THR A 282 -8.65 12.33 12.55
N ASN A 283 -7.41 12.24 12.06
CA ASN A 283 -6.23 11.74 12.75
C ASN A 283 -5.48 12.89 13.47
N ASP A 284 -5.04 12.67 14.68
CA ASP A 284 -4.21 13.63 15.43
C ASP A 284 -2.68 13.42 15.24
N GLY A 285 -2.29 12.48 14.36
CA GLY A 285 -0.90 12.09 14.13
C GLY A 285 -0.28 11.25 15.25
N GLN A 286 -1.07 10.76 16.21
CA GLN A 286 -0.63 9.90 17.30
C GLN A 286 -1.39 8.57 17.36
N GLY A 287 -2.18 8.28 16.31
CA GLY A 287 -3.04 7.10 16.23
C GLY A 287 -4.36 7.24 16.98
N ASN A 288 -4.77 8.46 17.35
CA ASN A 288 -6.11 8.72 17.86
C ASN A 288 -6.94 9.39 16.78
N PHE A 289 -8.21 9.01 16.70
CA PHE A 289 -9.12 9.49 15.67
C PHE A 289 -10.37 10.10 16.26
N THR A 290 -10.84 11.20 15.65
CA THR A 290 -12.09 11.86 16.00
C THR A 290 -13.12 11.58 14.92
N GLU A 291 -14.26 10.98 15.31
CA GLU A 291 -15.35 10.63 14.43
C GLU A 291 -16.22 11.85 14.08
N SER A 292 -16.60 11.94 12.81
CA SER A 292 -17.62 12.85 12.27
C SER A 292 -18.62 12.04 11.46
N LYS A 293 -19.70 11.57 12.09
CA LYS A 293 -20.75 10.72 11.49
C LYS A 293 -21.72 11.55 10.65
N PHE A 294 -22.17 11.00 9.52
CA PHE A 294 -23.20 11.56 8.64
C PHE A 294 -24.55 10.90 8.98
N GLU A 295 -25.29 11.52 9.90
CA GLU A 295 -26.53 10.96 10.42
C GLU A 295 -27.59 10.80 9.32
N GLY A 296 -28.10 9.58 9.12
CA GLY A 296 -29.14 9.26 8.13
C GLY A 296 -28.68 9.29 6.68
N GLU A 297 -27.34 9.31 6.44
CA GLU A 297 -26.75 9.29 5.10
C GLU A 297 -25.79 8.09 4.94
N GLY A 298 -25.86 7.10 5.83
CA GLY A 298 -25.06 5.88 5.75
C GLY A 298 -25.39 5.05 4.51
N LEU A 299 -24.38 4.36 3.99
CA LEU A 299 -24.52 3.37 2.93
C LEU A 299 -23.72 2.13 3.32
N SER A 300 -24.27 0.94 3.07
CA SER A 300 -23.67 -0.34 3.39
C SER A 300 -23.26 -1.13 2.16
N ALA A 301 -22.42 -2.14 2.33
CA ALA A 301 -21.98 -3.10 1.33
C ALA A 301 -21.49 -2.45 0.01
N GLY A 302 -21.06 -1.21 0.09
CA GLY A 302 -20.71 -0.37 -1.05
C GLY A 302 -19.22 -0.14 -1.22
N ASN A 303 -18.90 1.04 -1.75
CA ASN A 303 -17.51 1.46 -1.99
C ASN A 303 -17.36 2.96 -1.72
N VAL A 304 -16.14 3.42 -1.46
CA VAL A 304 -15.82 4.84 -1.27
C VAL A 304 -14.45 5.14 -1.86
N GLU A 305 -14.35 6.29 -2.58
CA GLU A 305 -13.12 6.78 -3.19
C GLU A 305 -12.93 8.27 -2.89
N VAL A 306 -11.66 8.71 -2.82
CA VAL A 306 -11.27 10.08 -2.48
C VAL A 306 -10.47 10.75 -3.59
N GLY A 307 -10.68 12.04 -3.76
CA GLY A 307 -9.98 12.89 -4.71
C GLY A 307 -10.61 14.27 -4.78
N ASP A 308 -9.90 15.26 -5.31
CA ASP A 308 -10.43 16.60 -5.54
C ASP A 308 -11.33 16.59 -6.79
N LEU A 309 -12.64 16.49 -6.58
CA LEU A 309 -13.63 16.39 -7.66
C LEU A 309 -14.00 17.73 -8.27
N ASN A 310 -13.78 18.83 -7.56
CA ASN A 310 -14.18 20.16 -7.98
C ASN A 310 -12.99 21.07 -8.34
N ASN A 311 -11.75 20.57 -8.27
CA ASN A 311 -10.50 21.26 -8.52
C ASN A 311 -10.28 22.47 -7.59
N ASP A 312 -10.67 22.37 -6.32
CA ASP A 312 -10.44 23.42 -5.31
C ASP A 312 -9.21 23.17 -4.43
N GLY A 313 -8.59 21.99 -4.53
CA GLY A 313 -7.36 21.57 -3.86
C GLY A 313 -7.56 20.81 -2.57
N TYR A 314 -8.79 20.57 -2.17
CA TYR A 314 -9.12 19.72 -1.02
C TYR A 314 -9.67 18.38 -1.48
N TYR A 315 -9.46 17.36 -0.65
CA TYR A 315 -10.00 16.03 -0.95
C TYR A 315 -11.50 16.00 -0.67
N ASP A 316 -12.25 15.58 -1.67
CA ASP A 316 -13.66 15.22 -1.64
C ASP A 316 -13.78 13.69 -1.60
N PHE A 317 -14.99 13.16 -1.46
CA PHE A 317 -15.23 11.74 -1.64
C PHE A 317 -16.53 11.44 -2.38
N VAL A 318 -16.52 10.32 -3.07
CA VAL A 318 -17.71 9.67 -3.64
C VAL A 318 -17.95 8.37 -2.91
N VAL A 319 -19.20 8.09 -2.53
CA VAL A 319 -19.61 6.87 -1.86
C VAL A 319 -20.79 6.25 -2.63
N MET A 320 -20.77 4.93 -2.74
CA MET A 320 -21.80 4.12 -3.37
C MET A 320 -22.16 2.98 -2.42
N GLY A 321 -23.43 2.58 -2.39
CA GLY A 321 -23.93 1.47 -1.57
C GLY A 321 -25.42 1.54 -1.34
N ASP A 322 -25.92 0.72 -0.42
CA ASP A 322 -27.33 0.61 -0.11
C ASP A 322 -27.68 1.28 1.23
N ASP A 323 -28.82 1.97 1.29
CA ASP A 323 -29.36 2.48 2.54
C ASP A 323 -30.09 1.38 3.35
N ASP A 324 -30.67 1.73 4.50
CA ASP A 324 -31.40 0.79 5.37
C ASP A 324 -32.68 0.22 4.75
N ASN A 325 -33.14 0.77 3.61
CA ASN A 325 -34.27 0.25 2.85
C ASN A 325 -33.83 -0.63 1.66
N TYR A 326 -32.51 -0.84 1.51
CA TYR A 326 -31.88 -1.47 0.35
C TYR A 326 -32.06 -0.67 -0.95
N ASP A 327 -32.22 0.65 -0.86
CA ASP A 327 -32.18 1.53 -2.02
C ASP A 327 -30.72 1.89 -2.31
N GLY A 328 -30.29 1.73 -3.58
CA GLY A 328 -28.91 2.05 -4.01
C GLY A 328 -28.70 3.55 -4.18
N TYR A 329 -27.56 4.06 -3.77
CA TYR A 329 -27.16 5.46 -3.93
C TYR A 329 -25.71 5.60 -4.35
N THR A 330 -25.45 6.64 -5.15
CA THR A 330 -24.10 7.12 -5.47
C THR A 330 -24.02 8.62 -5.15
N ASN A 331 -23.38 8.96 -4.06
CA ASN A 331 -23.36 10.30 -3.50
C ASN A 331 -21.97 10.92 -3.52
N ILE A 332 -21.88 12.23 -3.76
CA ILE A 332 -20.66 13.02 -3.68
C ILE A 332 -20.74 13.95 -2.48
N TYR A 333 -19.65 14.03 -1.74
CA TYR A 333 -19.46 14.95 -0.62
C TYR A 333 -18.21 15.81 -0.90
N LEU A 334 -18.44 17.13 -0.98
CA LEU A 334 -17.39 18.12 -1.22
C LEU A 334 -16.95 18.72 0.11
N TYR A 335 -15.64 18.80 0.34
CA TYR A 335 -15.10 19.43 1.53
C TYR A 335 -15.22 20.96 1.45
N ASN A 336 -15.78 21.55 2.49
CA ASN A 336 -15.89 23.02 2.61
C ASN A 336 -14.86 23.51 3.64
N PRO A 337 -13.73 24.09 3.22
CA PRO A 337 -12.66 24.50 4.13
C PRO A 337 -13.04 25.66 5.05
N GLN A 338 -14.05 26.48 4.69
CA GLN A 338 -14.53 27.56 5.54
C GLN A 338 -15.39 27.05 6.70
N LEU A 339 -16.13 25.97 6.46
CA LEU A 339 -16.98 25.32 7.46
C LEU A 339 -16.28 24.13 8.12
N GLN A 340 -15.13 23.69 7.60
CA GLN A 340 -14.39 22.52 8.02
C GLN A 340 -15.27 21.27 8.09
N LYS A 341 -16.09 21.07 7.07
CA LYS A 341 -17.01 19.92 6.97
C LYS A 341 -17.25 19.54 5.51
N PHE A 342 -17.74 18.34 5.31
CA PHE A 342 -18.26 17.89 4.03
C PHE A 342 -19.72 18.31 3.82
N GLU A 343 -20.05 18.63 2.58
CA GLU A 343 -21.41 18.98 2.15
C GLU A 343 -21.79 18.09 0.96
N LYS A 344 -22.95 17.42 1.07
CA LYS A 344 -23.46 16.57 -0.01
C LYS A 344 -23.79 17.38 -1.25
N SER A 345 -23.21 17.03 -2.37
CA SER A 345 -23.49 17.64 -3.67
C SER A 345 -24.92 17.30 -4.12
N GLN A 346 -25.65 18.32 -4.57
CA GLN A 346 -27.01 18.13 -5.08
C GLN A 346 -26.98 18.10 -6.62
N ASN A 347 -27.76 17.17 -7.20
CA ASN A 347 -27.90 17.04 -8.66
C ASN A 347 -26.54 16.76 -9.35
N SER A 348 -25.77 15.82 -8.83
CA SER A 348 -24.46 15.46 -9.36
C SER A 348 -24.50 14.90 -10.79
N GLY A 349 -25.64 14.41 -11.26
CA GLY A 349 -25.79 13.73 -12.55
C GLY A 349 -25.41 12.26 -12.53
N LEU A 350 -25.03 11.72 -11.37
CA LEU A 350 -24.70 10.32 -11.21
C LEU A 350 -25.96 9.45 -11.23
N TYR A 351 -25.81 8.26 -11.79
CA TYR A 351 -26.81 7.21 -11.69
C TYR A 351 -26.64 6.51 -10.34
N ASN A 352 -27.76 6.25 -9.66
CA ASN A 352 -27.75 5.56 -8.37
C ASN A 352 -27.50 4.07 -8.57
N LEU A 353 -26.39 3.61 -8.06
CA LEU A 353 -26.02 2.21 -7.98
C LEU A 353 -25.82 1.83 -6.50
N GLY A 354 -26.20 0.61 -6.17
CA GLY A 354 -26.05 0.05 -4.85
C GLY A 354 -24.83 -0.85 -4.70
N SER A 355 -24.94 -1.80 -3.79
CA SER A 355 -23.90 -2.76 -3.41
C SER A 355 -23.42 -3.69 -4.54
N GLY A 356 -22.47 -4.54 -4.21
CA GLY A 356 -22.01 -5.64 -5.08
C GLY A 356 -21.06 -5.24 -6.20
N GLY A 357 -20.54 -4.03 -6.19
CA GLY A 357 -19.68 -3.54 -7.25
C GLY A 357 -18.46 -2.76 -6.78
N THR A 358 -17.99 -1.84 -7.62
CA THR A 358 -16.74 -1.10 -7.44
C THR A 358 -16.88 0.36 -7.85
N LEU A 359 -16.09 1.23 -7.24
CA LEU A 359 -15.83 2.61 -7.64
C LEU A 359 -14.36 2.79 -8.00
N ALA A 360 -14.09 3.67 -8.97
CA ALA A 360 -12.75 4.19 -9.22
C ALA A 360 -12.81 5.65 -9.63
N LEU A 361 -11.82 6.44 -9.18
CA LEU A 361 -11.61 7.85 -9.56
C LEU A 361 -10.32 7.96 -10.37
N PHE A 362 -10.41 8.42 -11.61
CA PHE A 362 -9.29 8.63 -12.52
C PHE A 362 -9.67 9.56 -13.67
N ASP A 363 -8.68 10.15 -14.32
CA ASP A 363 -8.85 11.00 -15.51
C ASP A 363 -8.79 10.08 -16.76
N TYR A 364 -9.97 9.61 -17.23
CA TYR A 364 -10.01 8.62 -18.32
C TYR A 364 -9.72 9.22 -19.70
N ASP A 365 -9.96 10.51 -19.90
CA ASP A 365 -9.80 11.19 -21.21
C ASP A 365 -8.66 12.21 -21.23
N ASN A 366 -7.87 12.28 -20.14
CA ASN A 366 -6.75 13.19 -19.96
C ASN A 366 -7.14 14.68 -20.07
N ASP A 367 -8.39 15.04 -19.66
CA ASP A 367 -8.84 16.43 -19.62
C ASP A 367 -8.40 17.15 -18.32
N GLY A 368 -7.85 16.41 -17.39
CA GLY A 368 -7.31 16.89 -16.12
C GLY A 368 -8.33 16.95 -15.00
N ASN A 369 -9.51 16.39 -15.15
CA ASN A 369 -10.51 16.25 -14.10
C ASN A 369 -10.65 14.78 -13.69
N LEU A 370 -10.95 14.53 -12.41
CA LEU A 370 -11.23 13.15 -11.96
C LEU A 370 -12.63 12.75 -12.38
N ASP A 371 -12.72 11.66 -13.12
CA ASP A 371 -13.94 11.01 -13.57
C ASP A 371 -14.29 9.84 -12.65
N ILE A 372 -15.51 9.32 -12.77
CA ILE A 372 -16.02 8.25 -11.93
C ILE A 372 -16.37 7.03 -12.78
N LEU A 373 -15.74 5.90 -12.51
CA LEU A 373 -16.20 4.60 -12.91
C LEU A 373 -16.99 3.98 -11.74
N ALA A 374 -18.22 3.59 -11.98
CA ALA A 374 -19.07 2.93 -11.00
C ALA A 374 -19.65 1.65 -11.58
N ASN A 375 -19.59 0.57 -10.81
CA ASN A 375 -20.31 -0.67 -11.10
C ASN A 375 -21.05 -1.08 -9.83
N GLY A 376 -22.30 -1.51 -9.97
CA GLY A 376 -23.14 -1.92 -8.84
C GLY A 376 -24.53 -2.28 -9.29
N PHE A 377 -25.37 -2.77 -8.38
CA PHE A 377 -26.75 -3.10 -8.65
C PHE A 377 -27.63 -1.86 -8.78
N ASP A 378 -28.57 -1.90 -9.72
CA ASP A 378 -29.72 -1.00 -9.72
C ASP A 378 -30.92 -1.73 -9.10
N TRP A 379 -31.15 -1.47 -7.82
CA TRP A 379 -32.27 -2.08 -7.08
C TRP A 379 -33.65 -1.59 -7.55
N ALA A 380 -33.72 -0.50 -8.31
CA ALA A 380 -34.96 -0.03 -8.95
C ALA A 380 -35.24 -0.75 -10.28
N ASP A 381 -34.26 -1.44 -10.87
CA ASP A 381 -34.47 -2.26 -12.06
C ASP A 381 -35.24 -3.54 -11.67
N PRO A 382 -36.38 -3.83 -12.33
CA PRO A 382 -37.16 -5.05 -12.07
C PRO A 382 -36.35 -6.36 -12.23
N ASP A 383 -35.33 -6.34 -13.07
CA ASP A 383 -34.47 -7.50 -13.35
C ASP A 383 -33.26 -7.57 -12.42
N LEU A 384 -33.10 -6.60 -11.49
CA LEU A 384 -32.01 -6.52 -10.50
C LEU A 384 -30.60 -6.67 -11.10
N MET A 385 -30.39 -6.05 -12.26
CA MET A 385 -29.12 -6.16 -13.00
C MET A 385 -28.05 -5.20 -12.45
N PRO A 386 -26.78 -5.61 -12.44
CA PRO A 386 -25.69 -4.67 -12.23
C PRO A 386 -25.45 -3.84 -13.49
N TYR A 387 -24.96 -2.63 -13.30
CA TYR A 387 -24.56 -1.75 -14.38
C TYR A 387 -23.14 -1.24 -14.16
N THR A 388 -22.37 -1.17 -15.23
CA THR A 388 -21.07 -0.49 -15.28
C THR A 388 -21.24 0.84 -15.99
N LYS A 389 -20.98 1.93 -15.30
CA LYS A 389 -21.18 3.31 -15.77
C LYS A 389 -19.89 4.08 -15.67
N LEU A 390 -19.57 4.86 -16.69
CA LEU A 390 -18.50 5.85 -16.69
C LEU A 390 -19.12 7.24 -16.72
N PHE A 391 -18.70 8.11 -15.80
CA PHE A 391 -19.19 9.48 -15.69
C PHE A 391 -18.04 10.46 -15.86
N ARG A 392 -18.13 11.30 -16.85
CA ARG A 392 -17.19 12.38 -17.11
C ARG A 392 -17.50 13.55 -16.18
N ASN A 393 -16.47 14.07 -15.53
CA ASN A 393 -16.55 15.27 -14.75
C ASN A 393 -16.62 16.52 -15.63
N THR A 394 -17.63 17.36 -15.44
CA THR A 394 -17.85 18.56 -16.25
C THR A 394 -17.37 19.86 -15.58
N THR A 395 -16.51 19.75 -14.54
CA THR A 395 -15.96 20.95 -13.90
C THR A 395 -15.18 21.78 -14.90
N THR A 396 -15.34 23.10 -14.79
CA THR A 396 -14.58 24.08 -15.60
C THR A 396 -13.51 24.79 -14.78
N VAL A 397 -13.34 24.40 -13.53
CA VAL A 397 -12.28 24.91 -12.66
C VAL A 397 -10.97 24.24 -13.08
N SER A 398 -10.00 25.03 -13.49
CA SER A 398 -8.69 24.49 -13.86
C SER A 398 -7.84 24.20 -12.63
N ASN A 399 -7.17 23.08 -12.66
CA ASN A 399 -6.09 22.71 -11.74
C ASN A 399 -4.80 22.49 -12.55
N GLN A 400 -3.67 23.03 -12.10
CA GLN A 400 -2.38 22.81 -12.71
C GLN A 400 -1.72 21.59 -12.05
N LYS A 401 -0.81 20.91 -12.75
CA LYS A 401 0.02 19.89 -12.12
C LYS A 401 0.97 20.53 -11.09
N PRO A 402 1.29 19.86 -9.99
CA PRO A 402 2.20 20.40 -8.98
C PRO A 402 3.62 20.60 -9.50
N ASN A 403 4.39 21.42 -8.79
CA ASN A 403 5.83 21.57 -9.02
C ASN A 403 6.58 20.46 -8.29
N ALA A 404 7.55 19.86 -8.97
CA ALA A 404 8.38 18.82 -8.40
C ALA A 404 9.20 19.33 -7.20
N PRO A 405 9.56 18.45 -6.25
CA PRO A 405 10.53 18.77 -5.21
C PRO A 405 11.86 19.27 -5.79
N THR A 406 12.39 20.35 -5.23
CA THR A 406 13.62 21.00 -5.71
C THR A 406 14.85 20.66 -4.87
N ILE A 407 14.66 20.24 -3.63
CA ILE A 407 15.72 19.86 -2.69
C ILE A 407 15.57 18.39 -2.35
N LEU A 408 16.55 17.60 -2.73
CA LEU A 408 16.64 16.16 -2.42
C LEU A 408 17.88 15.90 -1.56
N THR A 409 17.72 15.18 -0.46
CA THR A 409 18.79 14.84 0.48
C THR A 409 18.77 13.35 0.80
N ALA A 410 19.94 12.70 0.73
CA ALA A 410 20.09 11.32 1.13
C ALA A 410 21.16 11.22 2.24
N THR A 411 20.88 10.43 3.28
CA THR A 411 21.79 10.20 4.40
C THR A 411 21.78 8.73 4.80
N GLU A 412 22.95 8.22 5.20
CA GLU A 412 23.08 6.88 5.74
C GLU A 412 23.10 6.93 7.26
N ASN A 413 22.25 6.14 7.91
CA ASN A 413 22.23 5.98 9.37
C ASN A 413 21.72 4.59 9.75
N ASN A 414 22.44 3.89 10.64
CA ASN A 414 22.01 2.60 11.22
C ASN A 414 21.50 1.56 10.20
N ASN A 415 22.23 1.35 9.11
CA ASN A 415 21.86 0.44 8.02
C ASN A 415 20.63 0.87 7.20
N LYS A 416 20.13 2.09 7.39
CA LYS A 416 19.06 2.70 6.60
C LYS A 416 19.62 3.80 5.72
N ILE A 417 19.16 3.88 4.47
CA ILE A 417 19.37 5.01 3.58
C ILE A 417 18.12 5.87 3.64
N ASN A 418 18.21 7.00 4.34
CA ASN A 418 17.10 7.94 4.47
C ASN A 418 17.12 8.91 3.29
N LEU A 419 16.04 8.96 2.55
CA LEU A 419 15.76 9.86 1.44
C LEU A 419 14.76 10.90 1.92
N SER A 420 15.01 12.18 1.67
CA SER A 420 14.09 13.26 2.06
C SER A 420 14.06 14.35 1.00
N TRP A 421 12.95 15.03 0.87
CA TRP A 421 12.73 16.06 -0.14
C TRP A 421 11.89 17.22 0.39
N SER A 422 12.01 18.36 -0.30
CA SER A 422 11.23 19.56 -0.02
C SER A 422 11.17 20.49 -1.24
N GLY A 423 10.37 21.54 -1.13
CA GLY A 423 10.22 22.54 -2.18
C GLY A 423 9.29 22.11 -3.31
N ALA A 424 8.44 21.12 -3.08
CA ALA A 424 7.24 20.90 -3.89
C ALA A 424 6.20 21.98 -3.57
N SER A 425 5.35 22.31 -4.52
CA SER A 425 4.23 23.25 -4.34
C SER A 425 3.17 23.00 -5.39
N ASP A 426 1.96 23.39 -5.08
CA ASP A 426 0.83 23.33 -5.99
C ASP A 426 0.04 24.65 -5.96
N ASP A 427 -0.80 24.90 -6.97
CA ASP A 427 -1.62 26.10 -7.05
C ASP A 427 -2.93 25.98 -6.25
N LYS A 428 -3.33 24.75 -5.89
CA LYS A 428 -4.56 24.40 -5.19
C LYS A 428 -4.33 23.55 -3.95
N THR A 429 -3.71 22.39 -4.12
CA THR A 429 -3.48 21.43 -3.03
C THR A 429 -2.45 21.97 -2.05
N LEU A 430 -2.76 21.89 -0.76
CA LEU A 430 -1.84 22.31 0.29
C LEU A 430 -0.56 21.46 0.25
N GLU A 431 0.60 22.09 0.47
CA GLU A 431 1.90 21.40 0.43
C GLU A 431 1.98 20.20 1.39
N LYS A 432 1.25 20.23 2.50
CA LYS A 432 1.20 19.14 3.47
C LYS A 432 0.40 17.93 3.00
N SER A 433 -0.61 18.18 2.15
CA SER A 433 -1.52 17.17 1.61
C SER A 433 -1.05 16.58 0.28
N LEU A 434 0.11 17.06 -0.26
CA LEU A 434 0.72 16.45 -1.43
C LEU A 434 1.22 15.04 -1.11
N GLN A 435 0.98 14.12 -2.04
CA GLN A 435 1.59 12.80 -2.04
C GLN A 435 2.83 12.79 -2.95
N TYR A 436 3.63 11.75 -2.88
CA TYR A 436 4.88 11.69 -3.63
C TYR A 436 5.14 10.31 -4.22
N GLU A 437 5.44 10.25 -5.53
CA GLU A 437 5.99 9.05 -6.17
C GLU A 437 7.52 9.08 -6.01
N LEU A 438 8.04 8.22 -5.15
CA LEU A 438 9.48 7.96 -5.00
C LEU A 438 9.91 6.93 -6.04
N THR A 439 10.99 7.22 -6.78
CA THR A 439 11.63 6.30 -7.71
C THR A 439 13.09 6.16 -7.35
N VAL A 440 13.57 4.91 -7.24
CA VAL A 440 14.96 4.57 -6.95
C VAL A 440 15.47 3.54 -7.95
N GLY A 441 16.62 3.77 -8.54
CA GLY A 441 17.22 2.88 -9.53
C GLY A 441 18.71 2.62 -9.30
N SER A 442 19.21 1.55 -9.91
CA SER A 442 20.63 1.17 -9.90
C SER A 442 21.48 1.99 -10.88
N GLU A 443 20.84 2.62 -11.85
CA GLU A 443 21.45 3.48 -12.88
C GLU A 443 20.55 4.69 -13.14
N VAL A 444 21.09 5.73 -13.78
CA VAL A 444 20.34 6.93 -14.17
C VAL A 444 19.12 6.55 -15.01
N GLY A 445 17.96 7.04 -14.59
CA GLY A 445 16.68 6.85 -15.30
C GLY A 445 15.97 5.54 -15.03
N LYS A 446 16.59 4.59 -14.31
CA LYS A 446 15.93 3.34 -13.93
C LYS A 446 15.05 3.49 -12.67
N ALA A 447 14.13 2.52 -12.50
CA ALA A 447 13.25 2.36 -11.34
C ALA A 447 13.35 0.93 -10.76
N ASP A 448 14.47 0.24 -11.00
CA ASP A 448 14.68 -1.18 -10.75
C ASP A 448 15.04 -1.53 -9.29
N ILE A 449 14.93 -0.58 -8.37
CA ILE A 449 15.11 -0.81 -6.93
C ILE A 449 13.79 -0.58 -6.18
N ALA A 450 13.15 0.58 -6.37
CA ALA A 450 11.90 0.91 -5.71
C ALA A 450 11.09 1.93 -6.52
N LYS A 451 9.77 1.75 -6.56
CA LYS A 451 8.82 2.74 -7.07
C LYS A 451 7.50 2.60 -6.33
N TYR A 452 7.15 3.59 -5.54
CA TYR A 452 5.87 3.61 -4.82
C TYR A 452 5.47 5.02 -4.38
N ILE A 453 4.20 5.17 -4.01
CA ILE A 453 3.63 6.42 -3.50
C ILE A 453 3.74 6.43 -1.99
N VAL A 454 4.23 7.55 -1.46
CA VAL A 454 4.29 7.85 -0.03
C VAL A 454 3.59 9.17 0.26
N THR A 455 3.10 9.34 1.48
CA THR A 455 2.38 10.54 1.94
C THR A 455 3.27 11.50 2.72
N THR A 456 4.45 11.04 3.11
CA THR A 456 5.48 11.81 3.83
C THR A 456 6.47 12.47 2.89
N LYS A 457 7.28 13.42 3.41
CA LYS A 457 8.38 14.06 2.67
C LYS A 457 9.72 13.36 2.87
N SER A 458 9.69 12.13 3.33
CA SER A 458 10.86 11.28 3.51
C SER A 458 10.45 9.81 3.42
N TRP A 459 11.44 8.97 3.13
CA TRP A 459 11.32 7.53 3.16
C TRP A 459 12.68 6.92 3.41
N TYR A 460 12.76 5.68 3.82
CA TYR A 460 14.03 4.99 3.92
C TYR A 460 14.01 3.63 3.24
N LEU A 461 15.19 3.16 2.86
CA LEU A 461 15.43 1.82 2.34
C LEU A 461 16.44 1.10 3.22
N ASP A 462 16.28 -0.20 3.43
CA ASP A 462 17.29 -1.03 4.08
C ASP A 462 18.52 -1.13 3.16
N LYS A 463 19.67 -0.73 3.71
CA LYS A 463 20.94 -0.73 2.99
C LYS A 463 21.39 -2.12 2.54
N ALA A 464 20.97 -3.19 3.23
CA ALA A 464 21.48 -4.55 3.00
C ALA A 464 21.27 -5.04 1.56
N ASN A 465 20.21 -4.56 0.91
CA ASN A 465 19.81 -4.99 -0.44
C ASN A 465 20.17 -3.98 -1.53
N LEU A 466 20.80 -2.83 -1.17
CA LEU A 466 21.10 -1.78 -2.13
C LEU A 466 22.46 -1.99 -2.81
N PRO A 467 22.61 -1.61 -4.11
CA PRO A 467 23.90 -1.55 -4.78
C PRO A 467 24.78 -0.45 -4.17
N SER A 468 26.06 -0.39 -4.54
CA SER A 468 27.01 0.62 -4.05
C SER A 468 26.67 2.07 -4.43
N LYS A 469 25.76 2.25 -5.36
CA LYS A 469 25.20 3.52 -5.79
C LYS A 469 23.74 3.37 -6.10
N ILE A 470 22.95 4.38 -5.74
CA ILE A 470 21.55 4.51 -6.15
C ILE A 470 21.34 5.87 -6.81
N PHE A 471 20.37 5.92 -7.71
CA PHE A 471 19.88 7.13 -8.37
C PHE A 471 18.39 7.27 -8.02
N TRP A 472 17.98 8.45 -7.60
CA TRP A 472 16.61 8.59 -7.12
C TRP A 472 16.02 9.95 -7.44
N SER A 473 14.73 9.98 -7.54
CA SER A 473 13.94 11.17 -7.85
C SER A 473 12.54 11.06 -7.29
N VAL A 474 11.84 12.16 -7.26
CA VAL A 474 10.50 12.26 -6.69
C VAL A 474 9.61 13.09 -7.61
N LYS A 475 8.36 12.65 -7.81
CA LYS A 475 7.28 13.48 -8.32
C LYS A 475 6.35 13.84 -7.18
N ALA A 476 5.78 15.05 -7.19
CA ALA A 476 4.66 15.40 -6.33
C ALA A 476 3.33 15.01 -7.01
N ILE A 477 2.32 14.70 -6.22
CA ILE A 477 0.98 14.33 -6.68
C ILE A 477 -0.02 15.18 -5.90
N ASP A 478 -0.93 15.87 -6.58
CA ASP A 478 -1.98 16.69 -5.97
C ASP A 478 -3.25 15.90 -5.63
N ALA A 479 -4.23 16.54 -5.03
CA ALA A 479 -5.50 15.93 -4.65
C ALA A 479 -6.35 15.48 -5.86
N SER A 480 -6.15 16.08 -7.04
CA SER A 480 -6.75 15.65 -8.32
C SER A 480 -5.95 14.52 -9.01
N LYS A 481 -5.00 13.89 -8.29
CA LYS A 481 -4.12 12.81 -8.77
C LYS A 481 -3.22 13.18 -9.95
N LYS A 482 -2.94 14.50 -10.17
CA LYS A 482 -2.00 14.96 -11.19
C LYS A 482 -0.57 14.87 -10.68
N TYR A 483 0.31 14.39 -11.55
CA TYR A 483 1.73 14.25 -11.27
C TYR A 483 2.54 15.45 -11.75
N SER A 484 3.46 15.92 -10.93
CA SER A 484 4.51 16.85 -11.36
C SER A 484 5.44 16.23 -12.39
N ASP A 485 6.25 17.05 -13.02
CA ASP A 485 7.46 16.54 -13.67
C ASP A 485 8.36 15.85 -12.63
N LYS A 486 9.23 14.97 -13.10
CA LYS A 486 10.22 14.30 -12.26
C LYS A 486 11.21 15.34 -11.71
N SER A 487 11.53 15.32 -10.42
CA SER A 487 12.60 16.14 -9.85
C SER A 487 13.94 15.85 -10.55
N GLN A 488 14.92 16.72 -10.38
CA GLN A 488 16.29 16.41 -10.81
C GLN A 488 16.77 15.15 -10.06
N GLU A 489 17.16 14.13 -10.82
CA GLU A 489 17.66 12.86 -10.26
C GLU A 489 18.95 13.09 -9.46
N LYS A 490 19.08 12.45 -8.32
CA LYS A 490 20.24 12.49 -7.43
C LYS A 490 20.93 11.14 -7.36
N GLU A 491 22.27 11.17 -7.43
CA GLU A 491 23.11 10.03 -7.08
C GLU A 491 23.40 10.03 -5.58
N PHE A 492 23.36 8.86 -4.96
CA PHE A 492 23.87 8.62 -3.62
C PHE A 492 24.78 7.39 -3.62
N SER A 493 26.02 7.56 -3.11
CA SER A 493 26.94 6.45 -2.92
C SER A 493 26.64 5.78 -1.59
N VAL A 494 26.07 4.60 -1.66
CA VAL A 494 25.86 3.72 -0.51
C VAL A 494 27.25 3.27 -0.05
N LEU A 495 27.76 3.86 1.03
CA LEU A 495 29.06 3.45 1.57
C LEU A 495 28.96 1.96 1.90
N ALA A 496 29.54 1.13 1.06
CA ALA A 496 29.82 -0.22 1.48
C ALA A 496 30.64 -0.09 2.77
N VAL A 497 30.05 -0.48 3.93
CA VAL A 497 30.92 -1.13 4.91
C VAL A 497 31.51 -2.25 4.07
N SER A 498 32.80 -2.14 3.69
CA SER A 498 33.49 -3.27 3.17
C SER A 498 33.31 -4.33 4.25
N ASP A 499 32.35 -5.21 4.09
CA ASP A 499 32.51 -6.55 4.53
C ASP A 499 33.78 -7.00 3.84
N SER A 500 34.90 -6.72 4.49
CA SER A 500 36.06 -7.54 4.29
C SER A 500 35.49 -8.93 4.43
N LYS A 501 35.30 -9.61 3.27
CA LYS A 501 34.68 -10.93 3.12
C LYS A 501 34.81 -11.62 4.44
N ASN A 502 33.73 -11.98 5.11
CA ASN A 502 33.76 -12.57 6.43
C ASN A 502 34.53 -13.88 6.30
N GLU A 503 35.85 -13.75 6.16
CA GLU A 503 36.76 -14.85 6.24
C GLU A 503 36.53 -15.38 7.64
N ALA A 504 35.87 -16.50 7.72
CA ALA A 504 35.56 -17.13 8.99
C ALA A 504 36.88 -17.46 9.66
N VAL A 505 37.33 -16.56 10.51
CA VAL A 505 38.52 -16.79 11.32
C VAL A 505 38.14 -17.76 12.40
N SER A 506 38.66 -18.95 12.38
CA SER A 506 38.43 -19.97 13.39
C SER A 506 39.76 -20.58 13.83
N THR A 507 39.75 -21.09 15.08
CA THR A 507 40.90 -21.80 15.63
C THR A 507 40.60 -23.29 15.72
N TYR A 508 41.64 -24.11 15.49
CA TYR A 508 41.57 -25.56 15.60
C TYR A 508 42.92 -26.20 15.96
N PRO A 509 42.95 -27.36 16.60
CA PRO A 509 41.78 -28.03 17.23
C PRO A 509 41.37 -27.32 18.52
N ASN A 510 40.11 -27.47 18.90
CA ASN A 510 39.62 -27.09 20.24
C ASN A 510 38.70 -28.22 20.73
N PRO A 511 39.10 -29.04 21.71
CA PRO A 511 40.28 -28.89 22.59
C PRO A 511 41.65 -29.02 21.89
N VAL A 512 42.61 -28.19 22.34
CA VAL A 512 43.98 -28.21 21.87
C VAL A 512 44.86 -29.11 22.75
N LYS A 513 45.80 -29.84 22.10
CA LYS A 513 46.81 -30.60 22.85
C LYS A 513 48.14 -29.82 22.90
N ASP A 514 48.77 -29.54 21.75
CA ASP A 514 50.10 -28.92 21.72
C ASP A 514 50.11 -27.63 20.87
N VAL A 515 49.29 -27.55 19.82
CA VAL A 515 49.37 -26.49 18.83
C VAL A 515 47.96 -26.03 18.45
N LEU A 516 47.72 -24.72 18.55
CA LEU A 516 46.50 -24.06 18.10
C LEU A 516 46.74 -23.37 16.76
N ASN A 517 45.97 -23.77 15.75
CA ASN A 517 46.08 -23.22 14.40
C ASN A 517 44.93 -22.24 14.14
N LEU A 518 45.19 -21.25 13.28
CA LEU A 518 44.15 -20.37 12.74
C LEU A 518 43.83 -20.74 11.29
N LYS A 519 42.55 -20.84 10.99
CA LYS A 519 42.01 -20.90 9.63
C LYS A 519 41.71 -19.48 9.19
N THR A 520 42.60 -18.86 8.44
CA THR A 520 42.52 -17.47 7.93
C THR A 520 43.51 -17.28 6.79
N ALA A 521 43.22 -16.35 5.85
CA ALA A 521 44.23 -15.94 4.85
C ALA A 521 45.24 -14.98 5.44
N SER A 522 44.88 -14.15 6.44
CA SER A 522 45.74 -13.14 7.07
C SER A 522 46.65 -13.74 8.12
N LYS A 523 47.83 -13.11 8.32
CA LYS A 523 48.81 -13.50 9.34
C LYS A 523 48.44 -12.92 10.72
N ILE A 524 48.92 -13.58 11.76
CA ILE A 524 48.82 -13.08 13.14
C ILE A 524 49.77 -11.91 13.32
N LYS A 525 49.27 -10.72 13.63
CA LYS A 525 50.03 -9.52 13.99
C LYS A 525 50.47 -9.56 15.44
N SER A 526 49.57 -9.95 16.35
CA SER A 526 49.81 -10.09 17.78
C SER A 526 48.82 -11.06 18.40
N HIS A 527 49.16 -11.67 19.53
CA HIS A 527 48.27 -12.51 20.31
C HIS A 527 48.53 -12.36 21.82
N LYS A 528 47.53 -12.67 22.60
CA LYS A 528 47.61 -12.82 24.08
C LYS A 528 46.79 -14.02 24.51
N VAL A 529 47.29 -14.78 25.45
CA VAL A 529 46.63 -15.94 26.03
C VAL A 529 46.41 -15.68 27.50
N TYR A 530 45.20 -15.80 28.00
CA TYR A 530 44.83 -15.60 29.39
C TYR A 530 44.37 -16.90 30.02
N ASN A 531 44.74 -17.14 31.26
CA ASN A 531 44.14 -18.19 32.08
C ASN A 531 42.78 -17.73 32.65
N LEU A 532 42.08 -18.60 33.38
CA LEU A 532 40.77 -18.28 33.97
C LEU A 532 40.81 -17.16 35.03
N SER A 533 41.98 -16.87 35.59
CA SER A 533 42.17 -15.75 36.53
C SER A 533 42.47 -14.43 35.83
N GLY A 534 42.42 -14.38 34.47
CA GLY A 534 42.69 -13.19 33.67
C GLY A 534 44.20 -12.84 33.54
N GLN A 535 45.10 -13.71 34.00
CA GLN A 535 46.54 -13.49 33.90
C GLN A 535 47.04 -13.91 32.51
N VAL A 536 47.92 -13.09 31.89
CA VAL A 536 48.57 -13.42 30.62
C VAL A 536 49.56 -14.56 30.84
N VAL A 537 49.38 -15.64 30.07
CA VAL A 537 50.34 -16.78 30.04
C VAL A 537 51.17 -16.76 28.78
N ASN A 538 52.38 -17.27 28.85
CA ASN A 538 53.33 -17.25 27.75
C ASN A 538 53.07 -18.43 26.80
N ALA A 539 52.45 -18.12 25.66
CA ALA A 539 52.29 -19.02 24.53
C ALA A 539 52.99 -18.42 23.30
N LYS A 540 53.92 -19.13 22.71
CA LYS A 540 54.74 -18.58 21.61
C LYS A 540 54.05 -18.75 20.26
N LEU A 541 54.24 -17.80 19.38
CA LEU A 541 53.90 -17.96 17.95
C LEU A 541 54.94 -18.87 17.28
N ILE A 542 54.51 -20.00 16.70
CA ILE A 542 55.38 -20.94 16.00
C ILE A 542 55.46 -20.56 14.52
N SER A 543 54.36 -20.10 13.96
CA SER A 543 54.30 -19.61 12.58
C SER A 543 53.28 -18.47 12.48
N ASP A 544 53.19 -17.86 11.29
CA ASP A 544 52.26 -16.76 11.00
C ASP A 544 50.77 -17.07 11.34
N LYS A 545 50.42 -18.33 11.61
CA LYS A 545 49.07 -18.81 11.87
C LYS A 545 48.96 -19.84 13.00
N THR A 546 50.00 -20.02 13.83
CA THR A 546 50.10 -21.13 14.76
C THR A 546 50.65 -20.69 16.12
N ILE A 547 49.97 -21.03 17.19
CA ILE A 547 50.37 -20.70 18.57
C ILE A 547 50.71 -21.98 19.34
N ASP A 548 51.82 -22.00 20.08
CA ASP A 548 52.31 -23.12 20.89
C ASP A 548 51.58 -23.17 22.25
N PHE A 549 50.85 -24.22 22.47
CA PHE A 549 50.17 -24.55 23.76
C PHE A 549 50.85 -25.69 24.50
N SER A 550 51.95 -26.26 23.99
CA SER A 550 52.56 -27.47 24.54
C SER A 550 53.03 -27.32 26.00
N ARG A 551 53.38 -26.08 26.41
CA ARG A 551 53.90 -25.79 27.76
C ARG A 551 52.81 -25.28 28.73
N LEU A 552 51.57 -25.15 28.26
CA LEU A 552 50.47 -24.74 29.11
C LEU A 552 49.86 -25.94 29.83
N GLU A 553 49.46 -25.73 31.08
CA GLU A 553 48.74 -26.74 31.87
C GLU A 553 47.36 -27.05 31.30
N LYS A 554 46.79 -28.20 31.62
CA LYS A 554 45.41 -28.55 31.24
C LYS A 554 44.46 -27.53 31.86
N GLY A 555 43.54 -27.01 31.08
CA GLY A 555 42.62 -26.01 31.54
C GLY A 555 41.93 -25.22 30.42
N ILE A 556 41.23 -24.18 30.83
CA ILE A 556 40.52 -23.26 29.94
C ILE A 556 41.31 -21.97 29.81
N TYR A 557 41.46 -21.51 28.58
CA TYR A 557 42.16 -20.26 28.24
C TYR A 557 41.29 -19.40 27.35
N VAL A 558 41.54 -18.08 27.42
CA VAL A 558 40.99 -17.10 26.46
C VAL A 558 42.14 -16.61 25.58
N VAL A 559 42.01 -16.74 24.29
CA VAL A 559 42.99 -16.28 23.33
C VAL A 559 42.47 -15.07 22.58
N GLU A 560 43.19 -13.96 22.68
CA GLU A 560 42.98 -12.77 21.85
C GLU A 560 44.02 -12.75 20.74
N ILE A 561 43.56 -12.59 19.51
CA ILE A 561 44.39 -12.55 18.31
C ILE A 561 44.06 -11.31 17.52
N GLN A 562 45.07 -10.57 17.10
CA GLN A 562 44.94 -9.49 16.13
C GLN A 562 45.66 -9.91 14.86
N LEU A 563 44.96 -9.80 13.72
CA LEU A 563 45.52 -10.10 12.41
C LEU A 563 46.09 -8.86 11.74
N GLU A 564 46.95 -9.05 10.72
CA GLU A 564 47.59 -7.95 9.95
C GLU A 564 46.52 -7.10 9.20
N ASN A 565 45.40 -7.68 8.80
CA ASN A 565 44.27 -6.97 8.19
C ASN A 565 43.41 -6.15 9.19
N GLY A 566 43.84 -6.07 10.48
CA GLY A 566 43.16 -5.31 11.54
C GLY A 566 42.08 -6.07 12.31
N LYS A 567 41.66 -7.24 11.83
CA LYS A 567 40.61 -8.05 12.46
C LYS A 567 41.10 -8.59 13.81
N LYS A 568 40.19 -8.58 14.82
CA LYS A 568 40.43 -9.14 16.15
C LYS A 568 39.54 -10.37 16.35
N LEU A 569 40.10 -11.40 16.98
CA LEU A 569 39.40 -12.61 17.41
C LEU A 569 39.64 -12.84 18.88
N THR A 570 38.61 -13.11 19.63
CA THR A 570 38.69 -13.59 21.02
C THR A 570 37.96 -14.92 21.10
N GLN A 571 38.65 -15.96 21.56
CA GLN A 571 38.08 -17.30 21.58
C GLN A 571 38.46 -18.06 22.85
N LYS A 572 37.50 -18.81 23.40
CA LYS A 572 37.74 -19.77 24.48
C LYS A 572 38.36 -21.04 23.93
N ILE A 573 39.51 -21.45 24.48
CA ILE A 573 40.25 -22.65 24.11
C ILE A 573 40.31 -23.59 25.30
N ILE A 574 40.10 -24.87 25.08
CA ILE A 574 40.25 -25.94 26.07
C ILE A 574 41.59 -26.63 25.76
N LYS A 575 42.48 -26.68 26.74
CA LYS A 575 43.77 -27.42 26.70
C LYS A 575 43.58 -28.75 27.42
N ASN A 576 43.83 -29.86 26.69
CA ASN A 576 43.79 -31.23 27.20
C ASN A 576 45.14 -31.68 27.77
#